data_c9f80135d12d3ee0a3c5bc1fd5e10520
#
_entry.id   c9f80135d12d3ee0a3c5bc1fd5e10520
#
_cell.length_a   1.000
_cell.length_b   1.000
_cell.length_c   1.000
_cell.angle_alpha   90.00
_cell.angle_beta   90.00
_cell.angle_gamma   90.00
#
_symmetry.space_group_name_H-M   'P 1'
#
loop_
_entity.id
_entity.type
_entity.pdbx_description
1 polymer ?
#
loop_
_entity_poly.entity_id
_entity_poly.type
_entity_poly.pdbx_seq_one_letter_code
_entity_poly.pdbx_strand_id
1 'polypeptide(L)'
;MGQDSNVLSFAIPSRLKYSIPNQQLPLAGKRILIKDNIHLDGIKTSNGNRAFYETYPAQTQTASCIQKLIDKGVVIIGKTKMSSFGNWEEPIQYTDYPAPWNPRADRYQSPGGSSSGSASAVAAYEWLDIAIGTDTWGSVTRPAHWCGCFGLRPSLGAISAEGIVPCVKSWDIPGILARNLEDCKHFAEEWLDFSNNKFKEYPQEFSCLLWPTDFWENFEATEKEMAKKFAQNMADKLGICLEEFSFKDCWSEEGPKGWRKDSLQKFMKETTQAMAYDSYSNSEDFRTQYKQRNGAAEPYTSKPNEDTW
;
A
#
# COMPACT_ATOMS: atom_id res chain seq x y z
N MET A 1 -2.87 -23.56 10.33
CA MET A 1 -3.76 -23.42 9.18
C MET A 1 -3.25 -24.37 8.11
N GLY A 2 -4.13 -25.18 7.52
CA GLY A 2 -3.71 -26.16 6.52
C GLY A 2 -3.09 -25.49 5.29
N GLN A 3 -2.10 -26.14 4.73
CA GLN A 3 -1.44 -25.71 3.49
C GLN A 3 -2.33 -25.89 2.24
N ASP A 4 -3.54 -26.39 2.42
CA ASP A 4 -4.47 -26.65 1.31
C ASP A 4 -5.19 -25.38 0.90
N SER A 5 -5.00 -24.97 -0.33
CA SER A 5 -5.63 -23.84 -1.01
C SER A 5 -7.18 -23.88 -1.02
N ASN A 6 -7.78 -24.94 -0.52
CA ASN A 6 -9.22 -25.16 -0.50
C ASN A 6 -9.91 -24.81 0.82
N VAL A 7 -9.19 -24.30 1.82
CA VAL A 7 -9.81 -23.87 3.07
C VAL A 7 -10.49 -22.53 2.86
N LEU A 8 -11.81 -22.56 2.78
CA LEU A 8 -12.67 -21.37 2.63
C LEU A 8 -12.93 -20.62 3.95
N SER A 9 -12.40 -21.13 5.06
CA SER A 9 -12.59 -20.55 6.39
C SER A 9 -11.28 -20.42 7.17
N PHE A 10 -11.21 -19.41 8.03
CA PHE A 10 -10.10 -19.21 8.96
C PHE A 10 -10.65 -18.81 10.33
N ALA A 11 -9.90 -19.15 11.39
CA ALA A 11 -10.32 -18.88 12.74
C ALA A 11 -10.12 -17.40 13.09
N ILE A 12 -11.16 -16.76 13.61
CA ILE A 12 -11.08 -15.42 14.16
C ILE A 12 -11.05 -15.55 15.69
N PRO A 13 -9.92 -15.22 16.36
CA PRO A 13 -9.84 -15.29 17.80
C PRO A 13 -10.87 -14.39 18.50
N SER A 14 -11.42 -14.84 19.60
CA SER A 14 -12.37 -14.06 20.40
C SER A 14 -11.68 -12.85 21.05
N ARG A 15 -12.31 -11.68 21.03
CA ARG A 15 -11.82 -10.49 21.74
C ARG A 15 -11.85 -10.65 23.28
N LEU A 16 -12.66 -11.59 23.80
CA LEU A 16 -12.76 -11.84 25.24
C LEU A 16 -11.47 -12.38 25.87
N LYS A 17 -10.53 -12.84 25.07
CA LYS A 17 -9.26 -13.43 25.55
C LYS A 17 -8.10 -12.43 25.56
N TYR A 18 -8.31 -11.21 25.11
CA TYR A 18 -7.24 -10.22 25.00
C TYR A 18 -7.27 -9.23 26.17
N SER A 19 -6.12 -8.70 26.48
CA SER A 19 -5.97 -7.62 27.46
C SER A 19 -6.79 -6.40 27.05
N ILE A 20 -7.26 -5.66 28.03
CA ILE A 20 -7.86 -4.34 27.77
C ILE A 20 -6.73 -3.39 27.35
N PRO A 21 -6.95 -2.53 26.33
CA PRO A 21 -5.96 -1.52 25.94
C PRO A 21 -5.50 -0.67 27.13
N ASN A 22 -4.20 -0.44 27.21
CA ASN A 22 -3.56 0.38 28.23
C ASN A 22 -2.31 1.06 27.64
N GLN A 23 -1.58 1.85 28.42
CA GLN A 23 -0.41 2.59 27.91
C GLN A 23 0.70 1.69 27.33
N GLN A 24 0.85 0.46 27.81
CA GLN A 24 1.87 -0.49 27.33
C GLN A 24 1.36 -1.26 26.09
N LEU A 25 0.06 -1.55 26.04
CA LEU A 25 -0.58 -2.29 24.96
C LEU A 25 -1.76 -1.47 24.38
N PRO A 26 -1.50 -0.33 23.73
CA PRO A 26 -2.54 0.57 23.25
C PRO A 26 -3.44 -0.06 22.17
N LEU A 27 -2.93 -1.04 21.44
CA LEU A 27 -3.64 -1.76 20.38
C LEU A 27 -4.09 -3.17 20.82
N ALA A 28 -4.18 -3.45 22.14
CA ALA A 28 -4.52 -4.77 22.63
C ALA A 28 -5.84 -5.29 22.05
N GLY A 29 -5.79 -6.49 21.47
CA GLY A 29 -6.94 -7.18 20.87
C GLY A 29 -7.43 -6.62 19.54
N LYS A 30 -6.79 -5.58 19.01
CA LYS A 30 -7.05 -5.11 17.66
C LYS A 30 -6.63 -6.16 16.65
N ARG A 31 -7.53 -6.52 15.73
CA ARG A 31 -7.33 -7.57 14.73
C ARG A 31 -6.87 -6.95 13.43
N ILE A 32 -5.76 -7.44 12.92
CA ILE A 32 -5.20 -6.95 11.67
C ILE A 32 -4.91 -8.06 10.67
N LEU A 33 -4.99 -7.72 9.40
CA LEU A 33 -4.49 -8.51 8.28
C LEU A 33 -3.29 -7.81 7.66
N ILE A 34 -2.36 -8.57 7.12
CA ILE A 34 -1.15 -8.02 6.47
C ILE A 34 -1.03 -8.51 5.02
N LYS A 35 -0.55 -7.64 4.14
CA LYS A 35 -0.31 -7.95 2.73
C LYS A 35 0.76 -9.03 2.58
N ASP A 36 0.61 -9.91 1.60
CA ASP A 36 1.44 -11.12 1.47
C ASP A 36 2.82 -10.89 0.82
N ASN A 37 3.32 -9.67 0.81
CA ASN A 37 4.74 -9.37 0.64
C ASN A 37 5.45 -9.02 1.97
N ILE A 38 4.73 -9.01 3.09
CA ILE A 38 5.25 -8.68 4.42
C ILE A 38 5.57 -9.99 5.15
N HIS A 39 6.79 -10.13 5.65
CA HIS A 39 7.24 -11.32 6.35
C HIS A 39 6.62 -11.46 7.74
N LEU A 40 6.33 -12.70 8.10
CA LEU A 40 5.87 -13.10 9.43
C LEU A 40 6.60 -14.38 9.81
N ASP A 41 7.18 -14.42 11.00
CA ASP A 41 7.93 -15.56 11.52
C ASP A 41 7.10 -16.85 11.46
N GLY A 42 7.73 -17.92 11.02
CA GLY A 42 7.11 -19.23 10.82
C GLY A 42 6.17 -19.33 9.61
N ILE A 43 5.92 -18.27 8.87
CA ILE A 43 4.98 -18.25 7.75
C ILE A 43 5.69 -17.96 6.42
N LYS A 44 5.33 -18.68 5.38
CA LYS A 44 5.80 -18.38 4.02
C LYS A 44 5.19 -17.08 3.49
N THR A 45 5.94 -16.40 2.64
CA THR A 45 5.49 -15.23 1.88
C THR A 45 5.31 -15.65 0.43
N SER A 46 4.16 -15.35 -0.18
CA SER A 46 3.95 -15.67 -1.60
C SER A 46 4.30 -14.52 -2.54
N ASN A 47 4.27 -13.30 -2.04
CA ASN A 47 4.39 -12.10 -2.88
C ASN A 47 3.42 -12.10 -4.09
N GLY A 48 2.24 -12.74 -3.92
CA GLY A 48 1.22 -12.89 -4.96
C GLY A 48 1.60 -13.89 -6.07
N ASN A 49 2.67 -14.69 -5.91
CA ASN A 49 3.19 -15.57 -6.93
C ASN A 49 3.52 -16.97 -6.35
N ARG A 50 3.07 -18.03 -7.02
CA ARG A 50 3.26 -19.41 -6.57
C ARG A 50 4.72 -19.84 -6.67
N ALA A 51 5.41 -19.50 -7.74
CA ALA A 51 6.82 -19.83 -7.91
C ALA A 51 7.67 -19.18 -6.80
N PHE A 52 7.35 -17.95 -6.40
CA PHE A 52 7.99 -17.28 -5.26
C PHE A 52 7.71 -18.05 -3.95
N TYR A 53 6.45 -18.43 -3.70
CA TYR A 53 6.07 -19.21 -2.51
C TYR A 53 6.80 -20.57 -2.43
N GLU A 54 6.99 -21.24 -3.55
CA GLU A 54 7.69 -22.54 -3.61
C GLU A 54 9.20 -22.39 -3.46
N THR A 55 9.77 -21.28 -3.92
CA THR A 55 11.21 -21.03 -3.89
C THR A 55 11.73 -20.77 -2.49
N TYR A 56 10.99 -20.06 -1.66
CA TYR A 56 11.46 -19.68 -0.34
C TYR A 56 10.85 -20.52 0.80
N PRO A 57 11.63 -20.80 1.86
CA PRO A 57 11.10 -21.40 3.08
C PRO A 57 10.18 -20.45 3.85
N ALA A 58 9.60 -20.94 4.94
CA ALA A 58 8.97 -20.08 5.93
C ALA A 58 9.99 -19.07 6.47
N GLN A 59 9.52 -17.85 6.73
CA GLN A 59 10.37 -16.78 7.24
C GLN A 59 10.78 -17.07 8.69
N THR A 60 11.96 -16.62 9.06
CA THR A 60 12.52 -16.79 10.41
C THR A 60 12.43 -15.53 11.25
N GLN A 61 11.88 -14.46 10.67
CA GLN A 61 11.70 -13.18 11.35
C GLN A 61 10.44 -12.49 10.84
N THR A 62 9.76 -11.82 11.74
CA THR A 62 8.65 -10.92 11.40
C THR A 62 9.21 -9.57 10.95
N ALA A 63 8.60 -8.96 9.92
CA ALA A 63 8.93 -7.61 9.49
C ALA A 63 8.92 -6.64 10.67
N SER A 64 9.95 -5.78 10.78
CA SER A 64 10.16 -4.92 11.96
C SER A 64 8.96 -4.00 12.24
N CYS A 65 8.32 -3.49 11.19
CA CYS A 65 7.11 -2.67 11.32
C CYS A 65 5.90 -3.45 11.87
N ILE A 66 5.80 -4.75 11.58
CA ILE A 66 4.73 -5.61 12.11
C ILE A 66 5.05 -6.05 13.53
N GLN A 67 6.32 -6.33 13.84
CA GLN A 67 6.74 -6.63 15.20
C GLN A 67 6.37 -5.49 16.15
N LYS A 68 6.62 -4.22 15.74
CA LYS A 68 6.20 -3.04 16.50
C LYS A 68 4.69 -3.03 16.84
N LEU A 69 3.84 -3.47 15.90
CA LEU A 69 2.39 -3.58 16.14
C LEU A 69 2.05 -4.74 17.10
N ILE A 70 2.73 -5.89 16.95
CA ILE A 70 2.56 -7.05 17.84
C ILE A 70 2.92 -6.65 19.28
N ASP A 71 4.03 -5.95 19.47
CA ASP A 71 4.50 -5.46 20.77
C ASP A 71 3.51 -4.48 21.41
N LYS A 72 2.65 -3.84 20.62
CA LYS A 72 1.55 -2.98 21.07
C LYS A 72 0.22 -3.73 21.27
N GLY A 73 0.21 -5.04 21.08
CA GLY A 73 -0.91 -5.91 21.43
C GLY A 73 -1.87 -6.24 20.29
N VAL A 74 -1.54 -5.98 19.03
CA VAL A 74 -2.38 -6.39 17.91
C VAL A 74 -2.40 -7.91 17.76
N VAL A 75 -3.44 -8.39 17.11
CA VAL A 75 -3.62 -9.81 16.75
C VAL A 75 -3.59 -9.95 15.24
N ILE A 76 -2.55 -10.62 14.75
CA ILE A 76 -2.45 -10.96 13.33
C ILE A 76 -3.43 -12.10 13.02
N ILE A 77 -4.40 -11.86 12.15
CA ILE A 77 -5.39 -12.86 11.74
C ILE A 77 -4.89 -13.68 10.55
N GLY A 78 -4.13 -13.06 9.65
CA GLY A 78 -3.61 -13.73 8.47
C GLY A 78 -3.02 -12.76 7.45
N LYS A 79 -2.72 -13.30 6.27
CA LYS A 79 -2.16 -12.55 5.15
C LYS A 79 -3.21 -12.33 4.06
N THR A 80 -3.13 -11.20 3.36
CA THR A 80 -4.08 -10.81 2.32
C THR A 80 -3.49 -11.01 0.93
N LYS A 81 -4.36 -11.34 -0.01
CA LYS A 81 -4.01 -11.42 -1.43
C LYS A 81 -3.54 -10.08 -1.97
N MET A 82 -2.70 -10.14 -2.99
CA MET A 82 -2.12 -8.99 -3.65
C MET A 82 -1.83 -9.32 -5.12
N SER A 83 -1.59 -8.30 -5.95
CA SER A 83 -1.02 -8.52 -7.27
C SER A 83 0.39 -9.06 -7.17
N SER A 84 0.77 -9.89 -8.13
CA SER A 84 2.07 -10.54 -8.17
C SER A 84 3.21 -9.52 -8.17
N PHE A 85 4.18 -9.70 -7.29
CA PHE A 85 5.32 -8.81 -7.05
C PHE A 85 4.97 -7.37 -6.67
N GLY A 86 3.72 -7.10 -6.28
CA GLY A 86 3.27 -5.73 -5.99
C GLY A 86 3.12 -4.85 -7.23
N ASN A 87 3.15 -5.43 -8.42
CA ASN A 87 3.20 -4.74 -9.69
C ASN A 87 1.79 -4.41 -10.24
N TRP A 88 1.72 -3.99 -11.51
CA TRP A 88 0.56 -3.40 -12.18
C TRP A 88 -0.58 -4.36 -12.56
N GLU A 89 -0.60 -5.58 -12.07
CA GLU A 89 -1.70 -6.51 -12.35
C GLU A 89 -3.04 -5.96 -11.89
N GLU A 90 -4.00 -5.93 -12.79
CA GLU A 90 -5.40 -5.83 -12.39
C GLU A 90 -5.91 -7.19 -11.90
N PRO A 91 -6.91 -7.22 -11.00
CA PRO A 91 -7.42 -8.47 -10.44
C PRO A 91 -7.83 -9.53 -11.47
N ILE A 92 -8.29 -9.11 -12.65
CA ILE A 92 -8.63 -10.02 -13.75
C ILE A 92 -7.39 -10.75 -14.33
N GLN A 93 -6.20 -10.22 -14.08
CA GLN A 93 -4.93 -10.75 -14.58
C GLN A 93 -4.23 -11.66 -13.57
N TYR A 94 -4.79 -11.82 -12.37
CA TYR A 94 -4.24 -12.73 -11.36
C TYR A 94 -4.32 -14.16 -11.83
N THR A 95 -3.19 -14.85 -11.89
CA THR A 95 -3.06 -16.19 -12.43
C THR A 95 -2.92 -17.24 -11.36
N ASP A 96 -2.07 -17.03 -10.38
CA ASP A 96 -1.74 -18.02 -9.35
C ASP A 96 -2.75 -18.09 -8.21
N TYR A 97 -3.32 -16.95 -7.86
CA TYR A 97 -4.28 -16.82 -6.77
C TYR A 97 -5.52 -16.07 -7.24
N PRO A 98 -6.73 -16.58 -6.97
CA PRO A 98 -7.95 -15.86 -7.33
C PRO A 98 -7.94 -14.45 -6.72
N ALA A 99 -8.27 -13.45 -7.52
CA ALA A 99 -8.39 -12.08 -7.04
C ALA A 99 -9.45 -11.96 -5.94
N PRO A 100 -9.28 -11.06 -4.96
CA PRO A 100 -10.34 -10.74 -4.04
C PRO A 100 -11.45 -9.96 -4.75
N TRP A 101 -12.66 -10.06 -4.22
CA TRP A 101 -13.82 -9.30 -4.72
C TRP A 101 -13.86 -7.91 -4.09
N ASN A 102 -14.27 -6.90 -4.86
CA ASN A 102 -14.70 -5.64 -4.28
C ASN A 102 -16.08 -5.83 -3.64
N PRO A 103 -16.25 -5.63 -2.32
CA PRO A 103 -17.53 -5.86 -1.66
C PRO A 103 -18.54 -4.73 -1.89
N ARG A 104 -18.15 -3.66 -2.57
CA ARG A 104 -18.97 -2.48 -2.84
C ARG A 104 -19.75 -2.62 -4.13
N ALA A 105 -20.76 -1.76 -4.28
CA ALA A 105 -21.65 -1.69 -5.43
C ALA A 105 -22.21 -3.06 -5.85
N ASP A 106 -22.14 -3.38 -7.13
CA ASP A 106 -22.61 -4.65 -7.71
C ASP A 106 -21.62 -5.82 -7.53
N ARG A 107 -20.46 -5.58 -6.94
CA ARG A 107 -19.36 -6.52 -6.72
C ARG A 107 -18.59 -6.92 -7.98
N TYR A 108 -18.84 -6.31 -9.11
CA TYR A 108 -18.10 -6.57 -10.35
C TYR A 108 -16.91 -5.63 -10.55
N GLN A 109 -16.82 -4.56 -9.78
CA GLN A 109 -15.70 -3.65 -9.85
C GLN A 109 -14.42 -4.30 -9.30
N SER A 110 -13.30 -3.91 -9.91
CA SER A 110 -11.98 -4.24 -9.36
C SER A 110 -11.83 -3.67 -7.95
N PRO A 111 -11.23 -4.41 -7.00
CA PRO A 111 -10.83 -3.83 -5.72
C PRO A 111 -9.59 -2.94 -5.84
N GLY A 112 -9.03 -2.76 -7.03
CA GLY A 112 -7.75 -2.11 -7.23
C GLY A 112 -6.57 -2.98 -6.75
N GLY A 113 -5.37 -2.43 -6.83
CA GLY A 113 -4.12 -3.11 -6.45
C GLY A 113 -3.02 -2.11 -6.08
N SER A 114 -1.95 -2.65 -5.58
CA SER A 114 -1.59 -4.07 -5.37
C SER A 114 -2.03 -4.64 -4.02
N SER A 115 -2.48 -3.83 -3.04
CA SER A 115 -3.02 -4.30 -1.73
C SER A 115 -4.52 -4.65 -1.83
N SER A 116 -4.92 -5.35 -2.88
CA SER A 116 -6.31 -5.68 -3.21
C SER A 116 -7.06 -6.39 -2.09
N GLY A 117 -6.45 -7.45 -1.53
CA GLY A 117 -7.04 -8.22 -0.43
C GLY A 117 -7.13 -7.45 0.88
N SER A 118 -6.20 -6.53 1.13
CA SER A 118 -6.23 -5.67 2.32
C SER A 118 -7.43 -4.73 2.28
N ALA A 119 -7.66 -4.04 1.16
CA ALA A 119 -8.78 -3.14 1.00
C ALA A 119 -10.12 -3.89 1.00
N SER A 120 -10.23 -4.98 0.23
CA SER A 120 -11.43 -5.81 0.18
C SER A 120 -11.82 -6.34 1.56
N ALA A 121 -10.84 -6.80 2.35
CA ALA A 121 -11.11 -7.34 3.68
C ALA A 121 -11.62 -6.26 4.65
N VAL A 122 -10.98 -5.09 4.66
CA VAL A 122 -11.44 -3.95 5.49
C VAL A 122 -12.85 -3.52 5.11
N ALA A 123 -13.15 -3.49 3.82
CA ALA A 123 -14.48 -3.09 3.34
C ALA A 123 -15.56 -4.16 3.61
N ALA A 124 -15.17 -5.46 3.66
CA ALA A 124 -16.11 -6.57 3.79
C ALA A 124 -16.36 -7.00 5.24
N TYR A 125 -15.33 -6.94 6.12
CA TYR A 125 -15.38 -7.60 7.42
C TYR A 125 -15.43 -6.61 8.58
N GLU A 126 -16.58 -6.48 9.22
CA GLU A 126 -16.78 -5.59 10.39
C GLU A 126 -15.93 -5.97 11.60
N TRP A 127 -15.56 -7.23 11.75
CA TRP A 127 -14.71 -7.73 12.84
C TRP A 127 -13.24 -7.34 12.68
N LEU A 128 -12.81 -6.91 11.50
CA LEU A 128 -11.44 -6.50 11.19
C LEU A 128 -11.27 -5.03 11.54
N ASP A 129 -10.25 -4.70 12.32
CA ASP A 129 -10.01 -3.30 12.71
C ASP A 129 -9.29 -2.56 11.58
N ILE A 130 -8.12 -3.07 11.13
CA ILE A 130 -7.38 -2.51 9.99
C ILE A 130 -6.73 -3.63 9.16
N ALA A 131 -6.21 -3.25 7.99
CA ALA A 131 -5.24 -4.06 7.27
C ALA A 131 -4.00 -3.23 6.92
N ILE A 132 -2.86 -3.92 6.85
CA ILE A 132 -1.60 -3.35 6.41
C ILE A 132 -1.37 -3.71 4.95
N GLY A 133 -1.07 -2.71 4.14
CA GLY A 133 -0.63 -2.84 2.76
C GLY A 133 0.78 -2.33 2.57
N THR A 134 1.25 -2.33 1.32
CA THR A 134 2.47 -1.64 0.88
C THR A 134 2.14 -0.80 -0.33
N ASP A 135 2.76 0.35 -0.42
CA ASP A 135 2.50 1.32 -1.47
C ASP A 135 3.81 1.78 -2.10
N THR A 136 3.90 1.62 -3.39
CA THR A 136 4.97 2.15 -4.23
C THR A 136 4.47 3.39 -4.96
N TRP A 137 3.33 3.25 -5.65
CA TRP A 137 2.69 4.29 -6.44
C TRP A 137 1.15 4.15 -6.40
N GLY A 138 0.57 4.22 -5.20
CA GLY A 138 -0.87 4.14 -4.99
C GLY A 138 -1.37 2.76 -4.54
N SER A 139 -0.49 1.80 -4.25
CA SER A 139 -0.90 0.43 -3.92
C SER A 139 -1.59 0.25 -2.56
N VAL A 140 -1.71 1.28 -1.74
CA VAL A 140 -2.58 1.38 -0.56
C VAL A 140 -3.75 2.32 -0.85
N THR A 141 -3.46 3.51 -1.38
CA THR A 141 -4.46 4.56 -1.56
C THR A 141 -5.47 4.23 -2.66
N ARG A 142 -5.02 3.66 -3.80
CA ARG A 142 -5.89 3.25 -4.91
C ARG A 142 -6.90 2.15 -4.48
N PRO A 143 -6.48 0.99 -3.91
CA PRO A 143 -7.46 -0.01 -3.49
C PRO A 143 -8.34 0.47 -2.34
N ALA A 144 -7.87 1.34 -1.44
CA ALA A 144 -8.70 1.97 -0.44
C ALA A 144 -9.83 2.79 -1.07
N HIS A 145 -9.49 3.66 -2.03
CA HIS A 145 -10.45 4.46 -2.77
C HIS A 145 -11.49 3.60 -3.49
N TRP A 146 -11.06 2.57 -4.21
CA TRP A 146 -11.96 1.70 -4.99
C TRP A 146 -12.86 0.82 -4.12
N CYS A 147 -12.41 0.41 -2.94
CA CYS A 147 -13.20 -0.33 -1.97
C CYS A 147 -13.98 0.56 -0.99
N GLY A 148 -13.90 1.89 -1.12
CA GLY A 148 -14.61 2.83 -0.25
C GLY A 148 -14.19 2.73 1.21
N CYS A 149 -12.88 2.65 1.45
CA CYS A 149 -12.26 2.73 2.77
C CYS A 149 -11.13 3.78 2.77
N PHE A 150 -10.52 4.03 3.93
CA PHE A 150 -9.45 5.01 4.09
C PHE A 150 -8.09 4.33 3.92
N GLY A 151 -7.22 4.94 3.12
CA GLY A 151 -5.85 4.50 2.91
C GLY A 151 -4.85 5.59 3.28
N LEU A 152 -3.91 5.26 4.16
CA LEU A 152 -2.80 6.14 4.51
C LEU A 152 -1.48 5.60 3.97
N ARG A 153 -0.87 6.35 3.05
CA ARG A 153 0.52 6.20 2.67
C ARG A 153 1.34 7.23 3.44
N PRO A 154 2.18 6.82 4.40
CA PRO A 154 3.06 7.76 5.12
C PRO A 154 4.22 8.24 4.24
N SER A 155 5.00 9.17 4.75
CA SER A 155 6.26 9.58 4.13
C SER A 155 7.29 8.46 4.14
N LEU A 156 8.14 8.40 3.11
CA LEU A 156 9.24 7.43 3.04
C LEU A 156 10.12 7.53 4.30
N GLY A 157 10.43 6.38 4.88
CA GLY A 157 11.24 6.29 6.09
C GLY A 157 10.48 6.54 7.41
N ALA A 158 9.19 6.90 7.38
CA ALA A 158 8.38 7.02 8.59
C ALA A 158 8.07 5.68 9.25
N ILE A 159 8.18 4.60 8.48
CA ILE A 159 8.03 3.20 8.94
C ILE A 159 9.12 2.39 8.27
N SER A 160 9.74 1.46 9.00
CA SER A 160 10.74 0.55 8.45
C SER A 160 10.11 -0.41 7.43
N ALA A 161 10.77 -0.58 6.29
CA ALA A 161 10.43 -1.58 5.28
C ALA A 161 11.23 -2.89 5.43
N GLU A 162 11.99 -3.06 6.52
CA GLU A 162 12.74 -4.28 6.81
C GLU A 162 11.80 -5.47 6.98
N GLY A 163 12.09 -6.57 6.26
CA GLY A 163 11.24 -7.75 6.24
C GLY A 163 10.03 -7.62 5.30
N ILE A 164 10.07 -6.70 4.34
CA ILE A 164 9.08 -6.56 3.27
C ILE A 164 9.76 -6.87 1.93
N VAL A 165 9.13 -7.72 1.12
CA VAL A 165 9.61 -7.97 -0.25
C VAL A 165 9.30 -6.71 -1.07
N PRO A 166 10.32 -6.04 -1.63
CA PRO A 166 10.12 -4.79 -2.33
C PRO A 166 9.59 -4.99 -3.76
N CYS A 167 8.78 -4.02 -4.21
CA CYS A 167 8.51 -3.76 -5.62
C CYS A 167 9.57 -2.77 -6.17
N VAL A 168 9.59 -1.55 -5.64
CA VAL A 168 10.59 -0.52 -5.93
C VAL A 168 11.15 -0.02 -4.60
N LYS A 169 12.30 -0.52 -4.20
CA LYS A 169 12.86 -0.33 -2.86
C LYS A 169 12.99 1.13 -2.42
N SER A 170 13.27 2.02 -3.36
CA SER A 170 13.42 3.46 -3.10
C SER A 170 12.09 4.20 -2.92
N TRP A 171 10.95 3.57 -3.23
CA TRP A 171 9.62 4.19 -3.20
C TRP A 171 8.64 3.46 -2.28
N ASP A 172 8.95 2.23 -1.92
CA ASP A 172 8.07 1.38 -1.14
C ASP A 172 7.94 1.84 0.30
N ILE A 173 6.71 1.88 0.78
CA ILE A 173 6.41 2.10 2.18
C ILE A 173 5.21 1.26 2.61
N PRO A 174 5.20 0.66 3.80
CA PRO A 174 3.99 0.09 4.35
C PRO A 174 2.99 1.18 4.72
N GLY A 175 1.70 0.85 4.59
CA GLY A 175 0.61 1.79 4.85
C GLY A 175 -0.61 1.11 5.47
N ILE A 176 -1.54 1.94 5.93
CA ILE A 176 -2.74 1.54 6.66
C ILE A 176 -3.96 1.59 5.74
N LEU A 177 -4.82 0.57 5.85
CA LEU A 177 -6.18 0.59 5.32
C LEU A 177 -7.16 0.42 6.47
N ALA A 178 -8.09 1.35 6.62
CA ALA A 178 -9.05 1.41 7.71
C ALA A 178 -10.45 1.70 7.19
N ARG A 179 -11.48 1.29 7.96
CA ARG A 179 -12.88 1.53 7.60
C ARG A 179 -13.34 2.96 7.89
N ASN A 180 -12.74 3.58 8.87
CA ASN A 180 -13.00 4.96 9.28
C ASN A 180 -11.70 5.71 9.55
N LEU A 181 -11.80 7.02 9.62
CA LEU A 181 -10.64 7.90 9.79
C LEU A 181 -10.07 7.83 11.21
N GLU A 182 -10.90 7.58 12.20
CA GLU A 182 -10.53 7.49 13.61
C GLU A 182 -9.60 6.29 13.86
N ASP A 183 -9.95 5.12 13.34
CA ASP A 183 -9.07 3.94 13.41
C ASP A 183 -7.77 4.18 12.64
N CYS A 184 -7.84 4.79 11.44
CA CYS A 184 -6.67 5.12 10.65
C CYS A 184 -5.70 6.02 11.44
N LYS A 185 -6.22 7.09 12.05
CA LYS A 185 -5.46 8.03 12.87
C LYS A 185 -4.86 7.34 14.09
N HIS A 186 -5.67 6.60 14.84
CA HIS A 186 -5.22 5.92 16.06
C HIS A 186 -4.07 4.94 15.78
N PHE A 187 -4.20 4.11 14.71
CA PHE A 187 -3.11 3.22 14.33
C PHE A 187 -1.88 3.97 13.80
N ALA A 188 -2.06 5.07 13.09
CA ALA A 188 -0.95 5.90 12.61
C ALA A 188 -0.16 6.49 13.79
N GLU A 189 -0.84 7.03 14.80
CA GLU A 189 -0.21 7.60 16.02
C GLU A 189 0.63 6.55 16.75
N GLU A 190 0.16 5.30 16.79
CA GLU A 190 0.86 4.22 17.46
C GLU A 190 1.98 3.59 16.60
N TRP A 191 1.88 3.67 15.29
CA TRP A 191 2.77 2.95 14.38
C TRP A 191 3.88 3.80 13.80
N LEU A 192 3.59 5.07 13.45
CA LEU A 192 4.58 5.99 12.88
C LEU A 192 5.65 6.34 13.90
N ASP A 193 6.85 6.56 13.42
CA ASP A 193 7.94 7.05 14.25
C ASP A 193 8.05 8.58 14.14
N PHE A 194 7.43 9.27 15.08
CA PHE A 194 7.51 10.72 15.22
C PHE A 194 8.72 11.21 16.04
N SER A 195 9.57 10.29 16.51
CA SER A 195 10.77 10.67 17.30
C SER A 195 11.85 11.34 16.45
N ASN A 196 11.79 11.16 15.13
CA ASN A 196 12.70 11.80 14.21
C ASN A 196 12.41 13.30 14.15
N ASN A 197 13.35 14.12 14.66
CA ASN A 197 13.20 15.58 14.80
C ASN A 197 12.82 16.33 13.51
N LYS A 198 12.98 15.71 12.34
CA LYS A 198 12.54 16.29 11.05
C LYS A 198 11.06 16.66 10.99
N PHE A 199 10.21 16.01 11.83
CA PHE A 199 8.77 16.26 11.85
C PHE A 199 8.34 17.28 12.93
N LYS A 200 9.24 17.69 13.81
CA LYS A 200 8.92 18.64 14.89
C LYS A 200 8.89 20.10 14.43
N GLU A 201 9.44 20.40 13.26
CA GLU A 201 9.57 21.76 12.73
C GLU A 201 8.43 22.14 11.75
N TYR A 202 7.44 21.26 11.55
CA TYR A 202 6.31 21.61 10.70
C TYR A 202 5.40 22.64 11.38
N PRO A 203 4.92 23.66 10.63
CA PRO A 203 3.99 24.62 11.16
C PRO A 203 2.74 23.92 11.71
N GLN A 204 2.30 24.33 12.90
CA GLN A 204 1.11 23.80 13.56
C GLN A 204 -0.18 24.24 12.85
N GLU A 205 -0.10 25.23 11.97
CA GLU A 205 -1.21 25.79 11.23
C GLU A 205 -0.93 25.75 9.72
N PHE A 206 -1.95 25.42 8.96
CA PHE A 206 -1.90 25.50 7.50
C PHE A 206 -2.04 26.98 7.09
N SER A 207 -1.23 27.43 6.14
CA SER A 207 -1.29 28.79 5.61
C SER A 207 -2.21 28.92 4.39
N CYS A 208 -2.24 27.88 3.54
CA CYS A 208 -3.08 27.81 2.35
C CYS A 208 -3.39 26.37 1.98
N LEU A 209 -4.37 26.19 1.12
CA LEU A 209 -4.65 24.95 0.41
C LEU A 209 -4.32 25.17 -1.07
N LEU A 210 -3.46 24.31 -1.64
CA LEU A 210 -3.04 24.43 -3.03
C LEU A 210 -3.98 23.64 -3.96
N TRP A 211 -4.42 24.29 -5.04
CA TRP A 211 -5.24 23.70 -6.08
C TRP A 211 -4.44 23.57 -7.38
N PRO A 212 -4.02 22.34 -7.77
CA PRO A 212 -3.24 22.13 -8.99
C PRO A 212 -4.14 22.18 -10.25
N THR A 213 -4.07 23.26 -11.01
CA THR A 213 -4.98 23.52 -12.14
C THR A 213 -4.82 22.53 -13.27
N ASP A 214 -3.59 22.13 -13.59
CA ASP A 214 -3.23 21.22 -14.66
C ASP A 214 -3.43 19.71 -14.30
N PHE A 215 -3.48 19.36 -13.02
CA PHE A 215 -3.85 18.01 -12.59
C PHE A 215 -5.27 17.64 -13.05
N TRP A 216 -6.18 18.60 -13.07
CA TRP A 216 -7.59 18.39 -13.38
C TRP A 216 -7.93 18.53 -14.87
N GLU A 217 -6.94 18.71 -15.77
CA GLU A 217 -7.18 18.91 -17.19
C GLU A 217 -7.88 17.71 -17.88
N ASN A 218 -7.63 16.50 -17.40
CA ASN A 218 -8.13 15.26 -17.97
C ASN A 218 -9.33 14.66 -17.22
N PHE A 219 -9.89 15.37 -16.24
CA PHE A 219 -11.05 14.93 -15.48
C PHE A 219 -12.34 15.52 -16.06
N GLU A 220 -13.46 14.82 -15.87
CA GLU A 220 -14.78 15.34 -16.24
C GLU A 220 -15.08 16.64 -15.48
N ALA A 221 -15.78 17.56 -16.15
CA ALA A 221 -16.07 18.88 -15.61
C ALA A 221 -16.80 18.81 -14.24
N THR A 222 -17.73 17.87 -14.09
CA THR A 222 -18.48 17.62 -12.85
C THR A 222 -17.59 17.16 -11.72
N GLU A 223 -16.65 16.27 -11.98
CA GLU A 223 -15.70 15.78 -10.97
C GLU A 223 -14.78 16.90 -10.50
N LYS A 224 -14.25 17.68 -11.44
CA LYS A 224 -13.42 18.85 -11.17
C LYS A 224 -14.16 19.88 -10.31
N GLU A 225 -15.42 20.19 -10.66
CA GLU A 225 -16.25 21.14 -9.92
C GLU A 225 -16.53 20.65 -8.49
N MET A 226 -16.90 19.38 -8.32
CA MET A 226 -17.13 18.77 -7.01
C MET A 226 -15.89 18.82 -6.13
N ALA A 227 -14.73 18.45 -6.69
CA ALA A 227 -13.46 18.48 -5.97
C ALA A 227 -13.06 19.91 -5.60
N LYS A 228 -13.23 20.90 -6.50
CA LYS A 228 -12.92 22.30 -6.22
C LYS A 228 -13.82 22.87 -5.13
N LYS A 229 -15.12 22.55 -5.17
CA LYS A 229 -16.07 22.91 -4.13
C LYS A 229 -15.71 22.33 -2.76
N PHE A 230 -15.29 21.06 -2.74
CA PHE A 230 -14.81 20.44 -1.50
C PHE A 230 -13.55 21.15 -0.96
N ALA A 231 -12.57 21.42 -1.83
CA ALA A 231 -11.35 22.14 -1.46
C ALA A 231 -11.67 23.55 -0.91
N GLN A 232 -12.58 24.29 -1.55
CA GLN A 232 -13.01 25.60 -1.08
C GLN A 232 -13.69 25.53 0.29
N ASN A 233 -14.63 24.59 0.48
CA ASN A 233 -15.30 24.40 1.76
C ASN A 233 -14.30 24.04 2.88
N MET A 234 -13.25 23.29 2.56
CA MET A 234 -12.19 22.94 3.51
C MET A 234 -11.36 24.19 3.86
N ALA A 235 -10.95 24.97 2.87
CA ALA A 235 -10.21 26.21 3.08
C ALA A 235 -11.00 27.20 3.95
N ASP A 236 -12.28 27.40 3.63
CA ASP A 236 -13.19 28.26 4.40
C ASP A 236 -13.32 27.80 5.86
N LYS A 237 -13.47 26.48 6.08
CA LYS A 237 -13.60 25.92 7.43
C LYS A 237 -12.32 26.04 8.25
N LEU A 238 -11.16 25.98 7.60
CA LEU A 238 -9.85 26.15 8.24
C LEU A 238 -9.43 27.61 8.37
N GLY A 239 -10.15 28.56 7.75
CA GLY A 239 -9.82 29.97 7.74
C GLY A 239 -8.56 30.31 6.94
N ILE A 240 -8.27 29.52 5.87
CA ILE A 240 -7.10 29.68 5.00
C ILE A 240 -7.53 29.96 3.56
N CYS A 241 -6.59 30.40 2.71
CA CYS A 241 -6.87 30.62 1.29
C CYS A 241 -6.76 29.32 0.46
N LEU A 242 -7.47 29.29 -0.66
CA LEU A 242 -7.29 28.33 -1.74
C LEU A 242 -6.48 28.99 -2.84
N GLU A 243 -5.23 28.53 -3.08
CA GLU A 243 -4.32 29.09 -4.08
C GLU A 243 -4.21 28.16 -5.27
N GLU A 244 -4.37 28.72 -6.47
CA GLU A 244 -4.17 27.97 -7.71
C GLU A 244 -2.69 27.95 -8.08
N PHE A 245 -2.20 26.79 -8.53
CA PHE A 245 -0.84 26.62 -9.07
C PHE A 245 -0.83 25.62 -10.22
N SER A 246 0.25 25.58 -10.99
CA SER A 246 0.46 24.63 -12.07
C SER A 246 1.74 23.84 -11.85
N PHE A 247 1.66 22.52 -11.89
CA PHE A 247 2.84 21.67 -11.88
C PHE A 247 3.77 21.90 -13.07
N LYS A 248 3.20 22.21 -14.25
CA LYS A 248 3.96 22.50 -15.47
C LYS A 248 4.80 23.79 -15.29
N ASP A 249 4.20 24.82 -14.70
CA ASP A 249 4.90 26.09 -14.47
C ASP A 249 5.98 25.92 -13.41
N CYS A 250 5.65 25.32 -12.27
CA CYS A 250 6.65 24.97 -11.23
C CYS A 250 7.80 24.13 -11.80
N TRP A 251 7.50 23.16 -12.67
CA TRP A 251 8.53 22.35 -13.29
C TRP A 251 9.46 23.19 -14.19
N SER A 252 8.91 24.09 -14.98
CA SER A 252 9.70 24.94 -15.89
C SER A 252 10.60 25.92 -15.14
N GLU A 253 10.15 26.39 -13.99
CA GLU A 253 10.86 27.38 -13.16
C GLU A 253 11.85 26.72 -12.19
N GLU A 254 11.41 25.72 -11.44
CA GLU A 254 12.11 25.12 -10.30
C GLU A 254 12.60 23.70 -10.54
N GLY A 255 12.20 23.04 -11.63
CA GLY A 255 12.63 21.68 -11.97
C GLY A 255 14.16 21.54 -12.03
N PRO A 256 14.71 20.33 -11.87
CA PRO A 256 16.14 20.08 -11.90
C PRO A 256 16.78 20.64 -13.16
N LYS A 257 17.88 21.38 -13.04
CA LYS A 257 18.55 22.14 -14.15
C LYS A 257 18.81 21.29 -15.40
N GLY A 258 19.06 20.01 -15.26
CA GLY A 258 19.28 19.09 -16.39
C GLY A 258 18.01 18.68 -17.12
N TRP A 259 16.86 18.75 -16.47
CA TRP A 259 15.58 18.18 -16.96
C TRP A 259 14.49 19.19 -17.25
N ARG A 260 14.50 20.37 -16.63
CA ARG A 260 13.46 21.38 -16.79
C ARG A 260 13.28 21.92 -18.22
N LYS A 261 14.23 21.60 -19.13
CA LYS A 261 14.10 21.91 -20.58
C LYS A 261 13.12 20.96 -21.28
N ASP A 262 12.92 19.77 -20.72
CA ASP A 262 11.97 18.79 -21.16
C ASP A 262 10.63 18.99 -20.44
N SER A 263 9.56 18.45 -21.00
CA SER A 263 8.26 18.50 -20.33
C SER A 263 8.23 17.60 -19.09
N LEU A 264 7.42 17.97 -18.11
CA LEU A 264 7.17 17.13 -16.92
C LEU A 264 6.70 15.72 -17.32
N GLN A 265 5.85 15.61 -18.37
CA GLN A 265 5.38 14.30 -18.86
C GLN A 265 6.53 13.42 -19.38
N LYS A 266 7.51 14.00 -20.07
CA LYS A 266 8.68 13.25 -20.54
C LYS A 266 9.50 12.73 -19.37
N PHE A 267 9.76 13.57 -18.37
CA PHE A 267 10.47 13.16 -17.14
C PHE A 267 9.72 12.05 -16.41
N MET A 268 8.42 12.16 -16.25
CA MET A 268 7.60 11.14 -15.58
C MET A 268 7.61 9.80 -16.35
N LYS A 269 7.64 9.82 -17.67
CA LYS A 269 7.77 8.61 -18.48
C LYS A 269 9.11 7.90 -18.24
N GLU A 270 10.21 8.63 -18.18
CA GLU A 270 11.53 8.07 -17.89
C GLU A 270 11.63 7.53 -16.45
N THR A 271 10.97 8.20 -15.50
CA THR A 271 10.85 7.70 -14.12
C THR A 271 10.11 6.36 -14.07
N THR A 272 9.05 6.18 -14.86
CA THR A 272 8.33 4.90 -14.95
C THR A 272 9.23 3.78 -15.47
N GLN A 273 10.10 4.05 -16.43
CA GLN A 273 11.07 3.08 -16.92
C GLN A 273 12.13 2.72 -15.85
N ALA A 274 12.60 3.70 -15.09
CA ALA A 274 13.51 3.45 -13.97
C ALA A 274 12.85 2.58 -12.89
N MET A 275 11.57 2.78 -12.60
CA MET A 275 10.81 1.92 -11.68
C MET A 275 10.69 0.48 -12.17
N ALA A 276 10.43 0.28 -13.47
CA ALA A 276 10.36 -1.04 -14.06
C ALA A 276 11.71 -1.77 -13.93
N TYR A 277 12.80 -1.07 -14.19
CA TYR A 277 14.15 -1.61 -14.01
C TYR A 277 14.45 -1.97 -12.54
N ASP A 278 14.09 -1.13 -11.59
CA ASP A 278 14.25 -1.42 -10.16
C ASP A 278 13.44 -2.65 -9.73
N SER A 279 12.19 -2.75 -10.18
CA SER A 279 11.32 -3.90 -9.90
C SER A 279 11.93 -5.20 -10.45
N TYR A 280 12.44 -5.17 -11.68
CA TYR A 280 13.15 -6.29 -12.28
C TYR A 280 14.42 -6.66 -11.47
N SER A 281 15.23 -5.68 -11.11
CA SER A 281 16.46 -5.89 -10.35
C SER A 281 16.18 -6.45 -8.96
N ASN A 282 15.14 -5.98 -8.28
CA ASN A 282 14.72 -6.50 -6.97
C ASN A 282 14.27 -7.97 -7.02
N SER A 283 13.89 -8.48 -8.18
CA SER A 283 13.50 -9.89 -8.37
C SER A 283 14.65 -10.81 -8.77
N GLU A 284 15.89 -10.30 -8.93
CA GLU A 284 17.04 -11.06 -9.43
C GLU A 284 17.39 -12.29 -8.56
N ASP A 285 17.42 -12.11 -7.25
CA ASP A 285 17.68 -13.22 -6.32
C ASP A 285 16.62 -14.32 -6.48
N PHE A 286 15.36 -13.98 -6.55
CA PHE A 286 14.27 -14.92 -6.77
C PHE A 286 14.44 -15.67 -8.09
N ARG A 287 14.66 -14.97 -9.21
CA ARG A 287 14.83 -15.58 -10.53
C ARG A 287 16.02 -16.53 -10.56
N THR A 288 17.12 -16.14 -9.93
CA THR A 288 18.33 -16.96 -9.81
C THR A 288 18.07 -18.22 -9.00
N GLN A 289 17.49 -18.11 -7.81
CA GLN A 289 17.20 -19.28 -6.97
C GLN A 289 16.17 -20.22 -7.60
N TYR A 290 15.15 -19.68 -8.27
CA TYR A 290 14.17 -20.47 -8.97
C TYR A 290 14.80 -21.30 -10.10
N LYS A 291 15.65 -20.68 -10.94
CA LYS A 291 16.39 -21.36 -12.01
C LYS A 291 17.28 -22.48 -11.49
N GLN A 292 17.99 -22.25 -10.40
CA GLN A 292 18.84 -23.27 -9.78
C GLN A 292 18.06 -24.50 -9.32
N ARG A 293 16.84 -24.32 -8.83
CA ARG A 293 15.98 -25.41 -8.34
C ARG A 293 15.21 -26.13 -9.45
N ASN A 294 14.94 -25.47 -10.55
CA ASN A 294 14.04 -25.95 -11.60
C ASN A 294 14.73 -26.18 -12.96
N GLY A 295 16.04 -26.52 -12.96
CA GLY A 295 16.75 -26.91 -14.17
C GLY A 295 16.85 -25.80 -15.21
N ALA A 296 17.15 -24.58 -14.77
CA ALA A 296 17.26 -23.36 -15.59
C ALA A 296 15.93 -22.84 -16.21
N ALA A 297 14.79 -23.40 -15.80
CA ALA A 297 13.49 -22.86 -16.22
C ALA A 297 13.26 -21.45 -15.66
N GLU A 298 12.63 -20.59 -16.46
CA GLU A 298 12.17 -19.26 -15.97
C GLU A 298 10.94 -19.45 -15.08
N PRO A 299 10.81 -18.62 -14.02
CA PRO A 299 9.58 -18.60 -13.23
C PRO A 299 8.44 -18.05 -14.09
N TYR A 300 7.26 -18.66 -13.96
CA TYR A 300 6.07 -18.11 -14.59
C TYR A 300 5.72 -16.76 -13.94
N THR A 301 5.48 -15.77 -14.78
CA THR A 301 4.97 -14.45 -14.39
C THR A 301 3.76 -14.11 -15.25
N SER A 302 2.91 -13.23 -14.73
CA SER A 302 1.78 -12.71 -15.52
C SER A 302 2.28 -11.80 -16.63
N LYS A 303 1.47 -11.63 -17.69
CA LYS A 303 1.81 -10.76 -18.82
C LYS A 303 2.21 -9.34 -18.43
N PRO A 304 1.51 -8.65 -17.49
CA PRO A 304 1.97 -7.33 -17.02
C PRO A 304 3.35 -7.33 -16.40
N ASN A 305 3.73 -8.40 -15.69
CA ASN A 305 5.07 -8.52 -15.13
C ASN A 305 6.12 -8.79 -16.21
N GLU A 306 5.81 -9.63 -17.20
CA GLU A 306 6.71 -9.85 -18.36
C GLU A 306 6.96 -8.55 -19.13
N ASP A 307 5.92 -7.75 -19.35
CA ASP A 307 6.04 -6.46 -20.08
C ASP A 307 6.81 -5.41 -19.25
N THR A 308 6.87 -5.58 -17.93
CA THR A 308 7.62 -4.70 -17.02
C THR A 308 9.07 -5.14 -16.88
N TRP A 309 9.33 -6.44 -16.92
CA TRP A 309 10.65 -7.06 -16.80
C TRP A 309 11.28 -7.33 -18.15
#